data_b1897b9b4803ea0c7a603d948ae38e44
#
_entry.id   b1897b9b4803ea0c7a603d948ae38e44
#
_cell.length_a   1.000
_cell.length_b   1.000
_cell.length_c   1.000
_cell.angle_alpha   90.00
_cell.angle_beta   90.00
_cell.angle_gamma   90.00
#
_symmetry.space_group_name_H-M   'P 1'
#
loop_
_entity.id
_entity.type
_entity.pdbx_description
1 polymer ?
#
loop_
_entity_poly.entity_id
_entity_poly.type
_entity_poly.pdbx_seq_one_letter_code
_entity_poly.pdbx_strand_id
1 'polypeptide(L)'
;MIQHQKISDSDLRIKIKNAEICFGGNRKLKIYGTLNCSSGKRMKRENRVFFLSENEAKQNGFRPCGHCMKTKYQNWKNGLI
;
A
#
# COMPACT_ATOMS: atom_id res chain seq x y z
N MET A 1 4.25 6.43 -6.97
CA MET A 1 3.83 5.03 -6.77
C MET A 1 4.84 4.11 -7.44
N ILE A 2 5.34 3.13 -6.70
CA ILE A 2 6.34 2.18 -7.19
C ILE A 2 5.66 0.84 -7.49
N GLN A 3 5.81 0.32 -8.70
CA GLN A 3 5.25 -0.98 -9.06
C GLN A 3 6.25 -2.09 -8.71
N HIS A 4 5.78 -3.12 -7.98
CA HIS A 4 6.64 -4.23 -7.53
C HIS A 4 7.33 -4.95 -8.69
N GLN A 5 6.66 -5.10 -9.81
CA GLN A 5 7.26 -5.78 -10.97
C GLN A 5 8.38 -4.98 -11.65
N LYS A 6 8.52 -3.69 -11.32
CA LYS A 6 9.53 -2.80 -11.90
C LYS A 6 10.70 -2.51 -10.98
N ILE A 7 10.71 -3.10 -9.77
CA ILE A 7 11.78 -2.91 -8.80
C ILE A 7 12.34 -4.29 -8.40
N SER A 8 13.66 -4.39 -8.25
CA SER A 8 14.28 -5.63 -7.81
C SER A 8 14.00 -5.88 -6.33
N ASP A 9 14.08 -7.15 -5.90
CA ASP A 9 13.88 -7.51 -4.50
C ASP A 9 14.94 -6.86 -3.60
N SER A 10 16.17 -6.73 -4.07
CA SER A 10 17.25 -6.08 -3.32
C SER A 10 16.96 -4.60 -3.10
N ASP A 11 16.55 -3.88 -4.14
CA ASP A 11 16.22 -2.47 -4.05
C ASP A 11 15.00 -2.25 -3.16
N LEU A 12 14.01 -3.13 -3.27
CA LEU A 12 12.81 -3.06 -2.44
C LEU A 12 13.15 -3.21 -0.95
N ARG A 13 14.00 -4.18 -0.60
CA ARG A 13 14.43 -4.38 0.79
C ARG A 13 15.16 -3.17 1.34
N ILE A 14 16.04 -2.58 0.56
CA ILE A 14 16.80 -1.39 0.96
C ILE A 14 15.84 -0.21 1.22
N LYS A 15 14.90 0.02 0.33
CA LYS A 15 13.93 1.11 0.48
C LYS A 15 13.01 0.92 1.69
N ILE A 16 12.60 -0.30 1.97
CA ILE A 16 11.79 -0.61 3.16
C ILE A 16 12.62 -0.38 4.43
N LYS A 17 13.86 -0.87 4.45
CA LYS A 17 14.77 -0.72 5.58
C LYS A 17 15.05 0.75 5.91
N ASN A 18 15.20 1.57 4.88
CA ASN A 18 15.48 3.00 5.02
C ASN A 18 14.20 3.84 5.23
N ALA A 19 13.05 3.20 5.38
CA ALA A 19 11.75 3.84 5.54
C ALA A 19 11.37 4.75 4.35
N GLU A 20 11.93 4.50 3.17
CA GLU A 20 11.56 5.20 1.94
C GLU A 20 10.24 4.66 1.39
N ILE A 21 9.90 3.40 1.69
CA ILE A 21 8.62 2.78 1.36
C ILE A 21 7.92 2.46 2.66
N CYS A 22 6.75 3.04 2.88
CA CYS A 22 6.00 2.90 4.13
C CYS A 22 4.69 2.13 4.00
N PHE A 23 4.11 2.09 2.81
CA PHE A 23 2.82 1.44 2.56
C PHE A 23 2.86 0.61 1.29
N GLY A 24 2.03 -0.44 1.26
CA GLY A 24 1.82 -1.24 0.07
C GLY A 24 0.37 -1.14 -0.38
N GLY A 25 0.08 -1.55 -1.61
CA GLY A 25 -1.28 -1.50 -2.11
C GLY A 25 -1.54 -2.47 -3.26
N ASN A 26 -2.81 -2.65 -3.56
CA ASN A 26 -3.30 -3.42 -4.69
C ASN A 26 -3.80 -2.46 -5.76
N ARG A 27 -3.05 -2.37 -6.84
CA ARG A 27 -3.34 -1.45 -7.94
C ARG A 27 -4.68 -1.74 -8.63
N LYS A 28 -5.08 -3.01 -8.67
CA LYS A 28 -6.31 -3.44 -9.33
C LYS A 28 -7.55 -3.06 -8.50
N LEU A 29 -7.47 -3.24 -7.19
CA LEU A 29 -8.57 -2.95 -6.27
C LEU A 29 -8.52 -1.54 -5.68
N LYS A 30 -7.41 -0.82 -5.87
CA LYS A 30 -7.21 0.52 -5.31
C LYS A 30 -7.30 0.54 -3.79
N ILE A 31 -6.67 -0.44 -3.15
CA ILE A 31 -6.60 -0.56 -1.69
C ILE A 31 -5.14 -0.44 -1.25
N TYR A 32 -4.87 0.39 -0.24
CA TYR A 32 -3.53 0.48 0.35
C TYR A 32 -3.58 0.06 1.83
N GLY A 33 -2.45 -0.39 2.34
CA GLY A 33 -2.33 -0.81 3.73
C GLY A 33 -0.89 -0.87 4.18
N THR A 34 -0.67 -1.41 5.38
CA THR A 34 0.68 -1.56 5.92
C THR A 34 1.45 -2.63 5.15
N LEU A 35 2.78 -2.54 5.19
CA LEU A 35 3.65 -3.51 4.54
C LEU A 35 3.51 -4.92 5.13
N ASN A 36 3.06 -5.03 6.38
CA ASN A 36 2.91 -6.31 7.07
C ASN A 36 1.50 -6.91 6.95
N CYS A 37 0.62 -6.30 6.18
CA CYS A 37 -0.74 -6.81 5.99
C CYS A 37 -0.70 -8.18 5.30
N SER A 38 -1.30 -9.21 5.93
CA SER A 38 -1.31 -10.56 5.38
C SER A 38 -2.01 -10.64 4.02
N SER A 39 -3.05 -9.84 3.82
CA SER A 39 -3.74 -9.76 2.53
C SER A 39 -2.81 -9.25 1.44
N GLY A 40 -1.96 -8.27 1.76
CA GLY A 40 -0.98 -7.73 0.83
C GLY A 40 0.11 -8.72 0.45
N LYS A 41 0.49 -9.60 1.39
CA LYS A 41 1.54 -10.60 1.13
C LYS A 41 1.11 -11.69 0.16
N ARG A 42 -0.19 -11.91 0.00
CA ARG A 42 -0.74 -12.92 -0.92
C ARG A 42 -0.97 -12.37 -2.32
N MET A 43 -0.74 -11.08 -2.50
CA MET A 43 -1.00 -10.40 -3.75
C MET A 43 0.04 -10.77 -4.81
N LYS A 44 -0.42 -10.88 -6.06
CA LYS A 44 0.50 -11.08 -7.19
C LYS A 44 1.39 -9.87 -7.34
N ARG A 45 2.66 -10.11 -7.70
CA ARG A 45 3.65 -9.05 -7.89
C ARG A 45 3.20 -7.99 -8.90
N GLU A 46 2.52 -8.38 -9.96
CA GLU A 46 2.03 -7.48 -11.00
C GLU A 46 0.94 -6.51 -10.50
N ASN A 47 0.25 -6.87 -9.42
CA ASN A 47 -0.81 -6.05 -8.83
C ASN A 47 -0.32 -5.25 -7.63
N ARG A 48 0.89 -5.52 -7.15
CA ARG A 48 1.42 -4.88 -5.95
C ARG A 48 2.13 -3.57 -6.28
N VAL A 49 1.81 -2.54 -5.51
CA VAL A 49 2.46 -1.23 -5.61
C VAL A 49 2.88 -0.77 -4.22
N PHE A 50 3.76 0.21 -4.17
CA PHE A 50 4.29 0.74 -2.92
C PHE A 50 4.20 2.26 -2.93
N PHE A 51 4.02 2.82 -1.75
CA PHE A 51 3.90 4.26 -1.54
C PHE A 51 4.92 4.74 -0.52
N LEU A 52 5.42 5.95 -0.73
CA LEU A 52 6.34 6.62 0.20
C LEU A 52 5.58 7.16 1.41
N SER A 53 4.31 7.50 1.23
CA SER A 53 3.47 8.07 2.29
C SER A 53 2.01 7.69 2.07
N GLU A 54 1.22 7.85 3.13
CA GLU A 54 -0.23 7.67 3.06
C GLU A 54 -0.89 8.68 2.12
N ASN A 55 -0.39 9.93 2.13
CA ASN A 55 -0.91 10.97 1.24
C ASN A 55 -0.73 10.59 -0.22
N GLU A 56 0.42 10.01 -0.57
CA GLU A 56 0.66 9.54 -1.95
C GLU A 56 -0.39 8.51 -2.35
N ALA A 57 -0.70 7.55 -1.47
CA ALA A 57 -1.71 6.53 -1.74
C ALA A 57 -3.09 7.17 -1.97
N LYS A 58 -3.48 8.11 -1.11
CA LYS A 58 -4.77 8.81 -1.24
C LYS A 58 -4.84 9.64 -2.52
N GLN A 59 -3.76 10.32 -2.88
CA GLN A 59 -3.69 11.13 -4.10
C GLN A 59 -3.83 10.27 -5.36
N ASN A 60 -3.44 9.01 -5.29
CA ASN A 60 -3.58 8.06 -6.38
C ASN A 60 -4.93 7.34 -6.39
N GLY A 61 -5.86 7.73 -5.50
CA GLY A 61 -7.20 7.19 -5.47
C GLY A 61 -7.34 5.86 -4.74
N PHE A 62 -6.38 5.51 -3.88
CA PHE A 62 -6.43 4.29 -3.08
C PHE A 62 -7.17 4.54 -1.78
N ARG A 63 -7.92 3.53 -1.32
CA ARG A 63 -8.62 3.56 -0.04
C ARG A 63 -7.89 2.71 1.01
N PRO A 64 -8.08 3.01 2.32
CA PRO A 64 -7.46 2.20 3.38
C PRO A 64 -7.96 0.76 3.37
N CYS A 65 -7.08 -0.17 3.71
CA CYS A 65 -7.43 -1.58 3.85
C CYS A 65 -8.30 -1.79 5.09
N GLY A 66 -9.44 -2.45 4.93
CA GLY A 66 -10.33 -2.75 6.05
C GLY A 66 -9.80 -3.83 6.99
N HIS A 67 -8.75 -4.54 6.60
CA HIS A 67 -8.16 -5.61 7.41
C HIS A 67 -7.08 -5.09 8.37
N CYS A 68 -6.12 -4.32 7.87
CA CYS A 68 -5.01 -3.83 8.69
C CYS A 68 -5.17 -2.38 9.15
N MET A 69 -6.09 -1.64 8.58
CA MET A 69 -6.32 -0.23 8.89
C MET A 69 -7.80 0.02 9.17
N LYS A 70 -8.34 -0.71 10.14
CA LYS A 70 -9.79 -0.72 10.43
C LYS A 70 -10.36 0.65 10.72
N THR A 71 -9.72 1.45 11.57
CA THR A 71 -10.20 2.78 11.93
C THR A 71 -10.22 3.71 10.72
N LYS A 72 -9.15 3.72 9.95
CA LYS A 72 -9.07 4.55 8.75
C LYS A 72 -10.07 4.11 7.69
N TYR A 73 -10.28 2.81 7.56
CA TYR A 73 -11.29 2.27 6.65
C TYR A 73 -12.69 2.73 7.05
N GLN A 74 -13.03 2.65 8.35
CA GLN A 74 -14.31 3.12 8.85
C GLN A 74 -14.51 4.61 8.56
N ASN A 75 -13.50 5.42 8.81
CA ASN A 75 -13.54 6.85 8.53
C ASN A 75 -13.74 7.12 7.04
N TRP A 76 -13.02 6.41 6.19
CA TRP A 76 -13.18 6.52 4.74
C TRP A 76 -14.59 6.13 4.31
N LYS A 77 -15.10 5.02 4.83
CA LYS A 77 -16.46 4.51 4.52
C LYS A 77 -17.53 5.52 4.92
N ASN A 78 -17.31 6.23 6.00
CA ASN A 78 -18.26 7.24 6.52
C ASN A 78 -18.02 8.63 5.92
N GLY A 79 -17.10 8.76 4.98
CA GLY A 79 -16.83 10.04 4.32
C GLY A 79 -16.00 11.03 5.13
N LEU A 80 -15.26 10.57 6.14
CA LEU A 80 -14.48 11.45 7.02
C LEU A 80 -13.06 11.71 6.52
N ILE A 81 -12.60 10.96 5.51
CA ILE A 81 -11.28 11.15 4.89
C ILE A 81 -11.36 10.94 3.38
#